data_ce3ebbfd7388d7d81f8d70326d45dbe4
#
_entry.id   ce3ebbfd7388d7d81f8d70326d45dbe4
#
_cell.length_a   1.000
_cell.length_b   1.000
_cell.length_c   1.000
_cell.angle_alpha   90.00
_cell.angle_beta   90.00
_cell.angle_gamma   90.00
#
_symmetry.space_group_name_H-M   'P 1'
#
loop_
_entity.id
_entity.type
_entity.pdbx_description
1 polymer ?
#
loop_
_entity_poly.entity_id
_entity_poly.type
_entity_poly.pdbx_seq_one_letter_code
_entity_poly.pdbx_strand_id
1 'polypeptide(L)'
;MLKLFISPGACALASHIALEEAGADFETRVVDLRTGQQRTPEYLAVNPAGSTPALQTDRGVITQNPAILAFVAQTHPDRNLAPIDDPHAFAAFNAFNGFLSSSLHPAIGKVLFSRPPLEAGARAEAVEQALARYQLVEDHWLQGPWVFGDGFTLADGYLAVFTRWARSAHLLDSARFHGLNAHLDRVQARPAVSRVLAAEGLSAV
;
A
#
# COMPACT_ATOMS: atom_id res chain seq x y z
N MET A 1 22.73 3.58 2.76
CA MET A 1 21.79 2.46 2.99
C MET A 1 20.48 3.05 3.53
N LEU A 2 19.35 2.70 2.91
CA LEU A 2 18.03 3.12 3.34
C LEU A 2 17.55 2.29 4.54
N LYS A 3 16.69 2.86 5.40
CA LYS A 3 16.09 2.11 6.51
C LYS A 3 14.58 2.33 6.51
N LEU A 4 13.83 1.27 6.29
CA LEU A 4 12.37 1.29 6.25
C LEU A 4 11.77 0.81 7.57
N PHE A 5 10.99 1.66 8.23
CA PHE A 5 10.21 1.30 9.40
C PHE A 5 8.84 0.76 8.98
N ILE A 6 8.55 -0.48 9.39
CA ILE A 6 7.33 -1.21 9.00
C ILE A 6 6.59 -1.76 10.22
N SER A 7 5.32 -2.09 10.04
CA SER A 7 4.62 -3.08 10.85
C SER A 7 4.11 -4.16 9.89
N PRO A 8 4.47 -5.44 10.11
CA PRO A 8 4.14 -6.50 9.18
C PRO A 8 2.64 -6.56 8.82
N GLY A 9 2.33 -6.62 7.55
CA GLY A 9 0.96 -6.64 7.03
C GLY A 9 0.22 -5.31 7.08
N ALA A 10 0.82 -4.23 7.61
CA ALA A 10 0.26 -2.88 7.57
C ALA A 10 0.47 -2.22 6.19
N CYS A 11 -0.02 -0.99 6.02
CA CYS A 11 0.12 -0.26 4.75
C CYS A 11 1.58 -0.02 4.32
N ALA A 12 2.54 -0.11 5.24
CA ALA A 12 3.97 -0.07 4.98
C ALA A 12 4.47 -1.17 4.02
N LEU A 13 3.70 -2.25 3.86
CA LEU A 13 3.95 -3.30 2.86
C LEU A 13 4.12 -2.72 1.45
N ALA A 14 3.41 -1.65 1.09
CA ALA A 14 3.57 -0.97 -0.20
C ALA A 14 4.98 -0.38 -0.39
N SER A 15 5.50 0.31 0.63
CA SER A 15 6.87 0.86 0.59
C SER A 15 7.93 -0.24 0.61
N HIS A 16 7.69 -1.35 1.29
CA HIS A 16 8.56 -2.52 1.30
C HIS A 16 8.63 -3.17 -0.09
N ILE A 17 7.47 -3.39 -0.73
CA ILE A 17 7.38 -3.86 -2.12
C ILE A 17 8.13 -2.91 -3.05
N ALA A 18 7.96 -1.60 -2.88
CA ALA A 18 8.59 -0.60 -3.73
C ALA A 18 10.12 -0.69 -3.71
N LEU A 19 10.71 -0.79 -2.54
CA LEU A 19 12.16 -0.91 -2.38
C LEU A 19 12.69 -2.23 -2.94
N GLU A 20 11.97 -3.33 -2.75
CA GLU A 20 12.34 -4.63 -3.28
C GLU A 20 12.23 -4.69 -4.82
N GLU A 21 11.18 -4.11 -5.42
CA GLU A 21 11.01 -4.01 -6.88
C GLU A 21 12.09 -3.10 -7.51
N ALA A 22 12.50 -2.06 -6.78
CA ALA A 22 13.58 -1.19 -7.20
C ALA A 22 14.96 -1.87 -7.14
N GLY A 23 15.11 -2.96 -6.37
CA GLY A 23 16.40 -3.57 -6.06
C GLY A 23 17.26 -2.64 -5.21
N ALA A 24 16.64 -1.83 -4.36
CA ALA A 24 17.33 -0.89 -3.49
C ALA A 24 18.14 -1.60 -2.41
N ASP A 25 19.21 -0.95 -1.94
CA ASP A 25 19.94 -1.38 -0.74
C ASP A 25 19.29 -0.78 0.51
N PHE A 26 18.58 -1.61 1.28
CA PHE A 26 17.83 -1.18 2.46
C PHE A 26 17.78 -2.24 3.55
N GLU A 27 17.49 -1.80 4.77
CA GLU A 27 17.11 -2.66 5.89
C GLU A 27 15.70 -2.32 6.39
N THR A 28 15.01 -3.29 6.96
CA THR A 28 13.72 -3.06 7.63
C THR A 28 13.89 -2.97 9.15
N ARG A 29 13.04 -2.13 9.78
CA ARG A 29 12.88 -2.05 11.24
C ARG A 29 11.42 -2.21 11.59
N VAL A 30 11.12 -3.26 12.34
CA VAL A 30 9.75 -3.53 12.79
C VAL A 30 9.38 -2.56 13.90
N VAL A 31 8.18 -1.98 13.78
CA VAL A 31 7.51 -1.16 14.79
C VAL A 31 6.23 -1.87 15.19
N ASP A 32 6.15 -2.40 16.39
CA ASP A 32 4.96 -3.13 16.85
C ASP A 32 3.84 -2.16 17.22
N LEU A 33 2.87 -2.01 16.31
CA LEU A 33 1.71 -1.13 16.51
C LEU A 33 0.77 -1.65 17.63
N ARG A 34 0.81 -2.95 17.92
CA ARG A 34 -0.08 -3.56 18.92
C ARG A 34 0.37 -3.22 20.34
N THR A 35 1.67 -3.07 20.56
CA THR A 35 2.25 -2.66 21.84
C THR A 35 2.34 -1.15 22.00
N GLY A 36 2.00 -0.38 20.95
CA GLY A 36 2.08 1.08 20.99
C GLY A 36 3.48 1.64 20.73
N GLN A 37 4.41 0.83 20.20
CA GLN A 37 5.79 1.24 19.95
C GLN A 37 5.89 2.49 19.07
N GLN A 38 4.92 2.72 18.17
CA GLN A 38 4.83 3.93 17.34
C GLN A 38 4.61 5.22 18.15
N ARG A 39 4.31 5.11 19.44
CA ARG A 39 4.08 6.24 20.35
C ARG A 39 5.24 6.46 21.32
N THR A 40 6.28 5.65 21.29
CA THR A 40 7.45 5.84 22.13
C THR A 40 8.25 7.06 21.69
N PRO A 41 8.95 7.76 22.61
CA PRO A 41 9.79 8.91 22.25
C PRO A 41 10.81 8.59 21.17
N GLU A 42 11.38 7.40 21.18
CA GLU A 42 12.38 6.93 20.22
C GLU A 42 11.81 6.88 18.81
N TYR A 43 10.59 6.34 18.64
CA TYR A 43 9.98 6.27 17.33
C TYR A 43 9.39 7.63 16.91
N LEU A 44 8.85 8.42 17.82
CA LEU A 44 8.35 9.77 17.52
C LEU A 44 9.47 10.72 17.06
N ALA A 45 10.72 10.49 17.49
CA ALA A 45 11.88 11.19 16.95
C ALA A 45 12.15 10.83 15.47
N VAL A 46 11.74 9.64 15.00
CA VAL A 46 11.83 9.24 13.58
C VAL A 46 10.63 9.77 12.81
N ASN A 47 9.43 9.53 13.32
CA ASN A 47 8.18 9.96 12.68
C ASN A 47 7.23 10.57 13.72
N PRO A 48 7.15 11.90 13.82
CA PRO A 48 6.28 12.60 14.78
C PRO A 48 4.79 12.26 14.65
N ALA A 49 4.34 11.78 13.47
CA ALA A 49 2.97 11.32 13.27
C ALA A 49 2.67 9.99 13.99
N GLY A 50 3.70 9.26 14.48
CA GLY A 50 3.55 8.00 15.18
C GLY A 50 2.85 6.93 14.33
N SER A 51 3.25 6.79 13.07
CA SER A 51 2.69 5.84 12.10
C SER A 51 3.78 5.25 11.22
N THR A 52 3.50 4.10 10.61
CA THR A 52 4.33 3.49 9.56
C THR A 52 3.64 3.63 8.20
N PRO A 53 4.40 3.69 7.08
CA PRO A 53 5.86 3.63 6.98
C PRO A 53 6.56 4.94 7.34
N ALA A 54 7.87 4.82 7.61
CA ALA A 54 8.84 5.90 7.56
C ALA A 54 10.10 5.37 6.88
N LEU A 55 10.64 6.10 5.92
CA LEU A 55 11.86 5.77 5.21
C LEU A 55 12.96 6.75 5.60
N GLN A 56 13.94 6.27 6.34
CA GLN A 56 15.14 7.04 6.68
C GLN A 56 16.14 6.97 5.54
N THR A 57 16.60 8.14 5.09
CA THR A 57 17.62 8.34 4.06
C THR A 57 18.82 9.04 4.66
N ASP A 58 19.86 9.24 3.89
CA ASP A 58 21.03 10.10 4.25
C ASP A 58 20.66 11.58 4.40
N ARG A 59 19.52 12.03 3.84
CA ARG A 59 19.05 13.41 3.87
C ARG A 59 17.92 13.68 4.85
N GLY A 60 17.47 12.65 5.59
CA GLY A 60 16.36 12.74 6.53
C GLY A 60 15.31 11.64 6.33
N VAL A 61 14.14 11.82 6.93
CA VAL A 61 13.07 10.84 6.91
C VAL A 61 11.95 11.27 5.98
N ILE A 62 11.53 10.36 5.10
CA ILE A 62 10.34 10.49 4.24
C ILE A 62 9.23 9.66 4.85
N THR A 63 8.06 10.24 5.02
CA THR A 63 6.86 9.57 5.52
C THR A 63 5.76 9.56 4.46
N GLN A 64 4.69 8.78 4.68
CA GLN A 64 3.57 8.58 3.76
C GLN A 64 3.92 7.74 2.51
N ASN A 65 3.17 6.65 2.30
CA ASN A 65 3.39 5.79 1.14
C ASN A 65 3.48 6.56 -0.19
N PRO A 66 2.55 7.48 -0.54
CA PRO A 66 2.65 8.17 -1.84
C PRO A 66 3.99 8.90 -2.04
N ALA A 67 4.52 9.53 -1.00
CA ALA A 67 5.81 10.22 -1.08
C ALA A 67 6.99 9.24 -1.20
N ILE A 68 6.95 8.12 -0.45
CA ILE A 68 7.99 7.08 -0.52
C ILE A 68 7.99 6.42 -1.90
N LEU A 69 6.81 6.07 -2.44
CA LEU A 69 6.69 5.49 -3.78
C LEU A 69 7.23 6.42 -4.87
N ALA A 70 6.90 7.72 -4.80
CA ALA A 70 7.42 8.72 -5.72
C ALA A 70 8.95 8.86 -5.61
N PHE A 71 9.49 8.88 -4.39
CA PHE A 71 10.94 8.93 -4.13
C PHE A 71 11.65 7.70 -4.70
N VAL A 72 11.13 6.50 -4.45
CA VAL A 72 11.74 5.25 -4.94
C VAL A 72 11.73 5.22 -6.47
N ALA A 73 10.62 5.59 -7.11
CA ALA A 73 10.54 5.62 -8.58
C ALA A 73 11.55 6.61 -9.19
N GLN A 74 11.67 7.81 -8.60
CA GLN A 74 12.58 8.85 -9.10
C GLN A 74 14.06 8.54 -8.87
N THR A 75 14.39 7.79 -7.82
CA THR A 75 15.78 7.38 -7.51
C THR A 75 16.22 6.11 -8.22
N HIS A 76 15.29 5.39 -8.85
CA HIS A 76 15.54 4.17 -9.62
C HIS A 76 14.86 4.24 -11.00
N PRO A 77 15.22 5.24 -11.84
CA PRO A 77 14.53 5.49 -13.12
C PRO A 77 14.61 4.30 -14.08
N ASP A 78 15.70 3.56 -14.07
CA ASP A 78 15.93 2.40 -14.94
C ASP A 78 14.97 1.22 -14.67
N ARG A 79 14.24 1.26 -13.56
CA ARG A 79 13.28 0.21 -13.18
C ARG A 79 11.88 0.43 -13.75
N ASN A 80 11.59 1.61 -14.31
CA ASN A 80 10.29 1.95 -14.91
C ASN A 80 9.11 1.71 -13.95
N LEU A 81 9.26 2.05 -12.67
CA LEU A 81 8.29 1.78 -11.60
C LEU A 81 7.19 2.85 -11.50
N ALA A 82 7.30 3.95 -12.21
CA ALA A 82 6.30 5.00 -12.40
C ALA A 82 6.63 5.80 -13.67
N PRO A 83 5.67 6.49 -14.29
CA PRO A 83 5.87 7.26 -15.52
C PRO A 83 6.54 8.62 -15.24
N ILE A 84 7.76 8.61 -14.70
CA ILE A 84 8.45 9.81 -14.19
C ILE A 84 8.85 10.81 -15.30
N ASP A 85 8.97 10.34 -16.53
CA ASP A 85 9.38 11.17 -17.69
C ASP A 85 8.22 11.97 -18.29
N ASP A 86 6.97 11.61 -17.98
CA ASP A 86 5.77 12.33 -18.39
C ASP A 86 5.13 12.99 -17.17
N PRO A 87 5.20 14.34 -17.03
CA PRO A 87 4.63 15.04 -15.89
C PRO A 87 3.13 14.82 -15.67
N HIS A 88 2.35 14.68 -16.77
CA HIS A 88 0.91 14.43 -16.67
C HIS A 88 0.63 12.99 -16.18
N ALA A 89 1.28 12.00 -16.77
CA ALA A 89 1.15 10.61 -16.36
C ALA A 89 1.65 10.41 -14.90
N PHE A 90 2.74 11.09 -14.53
CA PHE A 90 3.24 11.07 -13.14
C PHE A 90 2.26 11.75 -12.16
N ALA A 91 1.58 12.82 -12.58
CA ALA A 91 0.52 13.44 -11.78
C ALA A 91 -0.67 12.49 -11.61
N ALA A 92 -1.08 11.74 -12.65
CA ALA A 92 -2.13 10.73 -12.57
C ALA A 92 -1.73 9.57 -11.62
N PHE A 93 -0.48 9.11 -11.69
CA PHE A 93 0.07 8.13 -10.74
C PHE A 93 -0.02 8.64 -9.29
N ASN A 94 0.37 9.89 -9.03
CA ASN A 94 0.29 10.48 -7.71
C ASN A 94 -1.16 10.70 -7.26
N ALA A 95 -2.08 11.05 -8.17
CA ALA A 95 -3.50 11.21 -7.87
C ALA A 95 -4.12 9.88 -7.42
N PHE A 96 -3.80 8.77 -8.11
CA PHE A 96 -4.27 7.46 -7.71
C PHE A 96 -3.71 7.04 -6.33
N ASN A 97 -2.41 7.20 -6.09
CA ASN A 97 -1.81 6.94 -4.79
C ASN A 97 -2.40 7.83 -3.68
N GLY A 98 -2.74 9.08 -4.02
CA GLY A 98 -3.48 10.00 -3.16
C GLY A 98 -4.86 9.47 -2.82
N PHE A 99 -5.62 8.98 -3.81
CA PHE A 99 -6.92 8.33 -3.59
C PHE A 99 -6.80 7.11 -2.68
N LEU A 100 -5.81 6.25 -2.90
CA LEU A 100 -5.58 5.08 -2.05
C LEU A 100 -5.35 5.50 -0.59
N SER A 101 -4.51 6.51 -0.34
CA SER A 101 -4.15 6.93 1.01
C SER A 101 -5.25 7.71 1.74
N SER A 102 -5.99 8.56 1.02
CA SER A 102 -6.95 9.49 1.62
C SER A 102 -8.41 9.01 1.57
N SER A 103 -8.72 8.03 0.72
CA SER A 103 -10.10 7.59 0.50
C SER A 103 -10.28 6.09 0.72
N LEU A 104 -9.52 5.24 0.04
CA LEU A 104 -9.67 3.80 0.16
C LEU A 104 -9.16 3.29 1.52
N HIS A 105 -7.94 3.68 1.93
CA HIS A 105 -7.35 3.28 3.20
C HIS A 105 -8.22 3.63 4.42
N PRO A 106 -8.71 4.88 4.59
CA PRO A 106 -9.59 5.19 5.71
C PRO A 106 -10.89 4.40 5.67
N ALA A 107 -11.48 4.19 4.49
CA ALA A 107 -12.73 3.45 4.36
C ALA A 107 -12.59 1.99 4.78
N ILE A 108 -11.61 1.26 4.24
CA ILE A 108 -11.37 -0.15 4.63
C ILE A 108 -10.82 -0.24 6.06
N GLY A 109 -10.00 0.71 6.49
CA GLY A 109 -9.47 0.79 7.85
C GLY A 109 -10.58 0.93 8.89
N LYS A 110 -11.62 1.71 8.61
CA LYS A 110 -12.82 1.82 9.46
C LYS A 110 -13.51 0.47 9.66
N VAL A 111 -13.59 -0.36 8.60
CA VAL A 111 -14.20 -1.69 8.67
C VAL A 111 -13.37 -2.66 9.51
N LEU A 112 -12.04 -2.64 9.35
CA LEU A 112 -11.14 -3.67 9.87
C LEU A 112 -10.51 -3.32 11.22
N PHE A 113 -10.28 -2.02 11.49
CA PHE A 113 -9.41 -1.60 12.59
C PHE A 113 -10.10 -0.70 13.61
N SER A 114 -11.41 -0.44 13.49
CA SER A 114 -12.15 0.37 14.49
C SER A 114 -12.04 -0.25 15.89
N ARG A 115 -11.74 0.60 16.87
CA ARG A 115 -11.69 0.23 18.28
C ARG A 115 -12.41 1.28 19.11
N PRO A 116 -13.51 0.91 19.82
CA PRO A 116 -14.12 -0.42 19.83
C PRO A 116 -14.63 -0.86 18.46
N PRO A 117 -14.91 -2.16 18.25
CA PRO A 117 -15.54 -2.64 17.00
C PRO A 117 -16.86 -1.92 16.72
N LEU A 118 -17.16 -1.72 15.44
CA LEU A 118 -18.40 -1.08 15.01
C LEU A 118 -19.61 -1.95 15.34
N GLU A 119 -20.70 -1.33 15.79
CA GLU A 119 -22.01 -1.95 15.88
C GLU A 119 -22.50 -2.42 14.48
N ALA A 120 -23.34 -3.44 14.43
CA ALA A 120 -23.71 -4.14 13.20
C ALA A 120 -24.20 -3.19 12.08
N GLY A 121 -25.07 -2.22 12.39
CA GLY A 121 -25.58 -1.25 11.41
C GLY A 121 -24.48 -0.32 10.89
N ALA A 122 -23.65 0.23 11.79
CA ALA A 122 -22.53 1.09 11.42
C ALA A 122 -21.44 0.33 10.65
N ARG A 123 -21.26 -0.97 10.97
CA ARG A 123 -20.35 -1.83 10.22
C ARG A 123 -20.86 -2.09 8.80
N ALA A 124 -22.14 -2.38 8.63
CA ALA A 124 -22.73 -2.58 7.31
C ALA A 124 -22.57 -1.31 6.44
N GLU A 125 -22.86 -0.14 6.97
CA GLU A 125 -22.65 1.14 6.27
C GLU A 125 -21.18 1.37 5.91
N ALA A 126 -20.24 1.10 6.83
CA ALA A 126 -18.82 1.23 6.57
C ALA A 126 -18.33 0.26 5.47
N VAL A 127 -18.86 -0.98 5.43
CA VAL A 127 -18.58 -1.94 4.36
C VAL A 127 -19.06 -1.41 3.01
N GLU A 128 -20.30 -0.94 2.92
CA GLU A 128 -20.87 -0.33 1.71
C GLU A 128 -20.00 0.82 1.20
N GLN A 129 -19.60 1.71 2.11
CA GLN A 129 -18.71 2.83 1.77
C GLN A 129 -17.34 2.37 1.28
N ALA A 130 -16.75 1.33 1.86
CA ALA A 130 -15.49 0.77 1.40
C ALA A 130 -15.64 0.10 0.02
N LEU A 131 -16.69 -0.72 -0.16
CA LEU A 131 -16.96 -1.38 -1.43
C LEU A 131 -17.23 -0.39 -2.58
N ALA A 132 -17.86 0.75 -2.30
CA ALA A 132 -18.01 1.80 -3.30
C ALA A 132 -16.67 2.37 -3.78
N ARG A 133 -15.61 2.46 -2.93
CA ARG A 133 -14.26 2.87 -3.34
C ARG A 133 -13.56 1.79 -4.16
N TYR A 134 -13.74 0.52 -3.80
CA TYR A 134 -13.23 -0.59 -4.61
C TYR A 134 -13.90 -0.62 -5.98
N GLN A 135 -15.23 -0.32 -6.05
CA GLN A 135 -15.94 -0.27 -7.32
C GLN A 135 -15.39 0.84 -8.23
N LEU A 136 -15.06 2.02 -7.67
CA LEU A 136 -14.39 3.07 -8.45
C LEU A 136 -13.05 2.60 -9.03
N VAL A 137 -12.28 1.81 -8.28
CA VAL A 137 -11.02 1.25 -8.79
C VAL A 137 -11.28 0.25 -9.90
N GLU A 138 -12.23 -0.69 -9.69
CA GLU A 138 -12.62 -1.70 -10.67
C GLU A 138 -13.05 -1.06 -12.00
N ASP A 139 -13.90 -0.02 -11.93
CA ASP A 139 -14.55 0.56 -13.10
C ASP A 139 -13.69 1.58 -13.84
N HIS A 140 -12.77 2.28 -13.16
CA HIS A 140 -12.12 3.47 -13.73
C HIS A 140 -10.60 3.44 -13.74
N TRP A 141 -9.94 2.67 -12.85
CA TRP A 141 -8.47 2.67 -12.76
C TRP A 141 -7.81 1.40 -13.24
N LEU A 142 -8.48 0.25 -13.20
CA LEU A 142 -7.96 -0.99 -13.79
C LEU A 142 -8.18 -0.97 -15.30
N GLN A 143 -7.31 -0.26 -16.03
CA GLN A 143 -7.40 -0.08 -17.48
C GLN A 143 -6.84 -1.25 -18.29
N GLY A 144 -6.25 -2.24 -17.61
CA GLY A 144 -5.63 -3.40 -18.21
C GLY A 144 -5.25 -4.41 -17.14
N PRO A 145 -4.20 -5.20 -17.36
CA PRO A 145 -3.71 -6.09 -16.32
C PRO A 145 -3.15 -5.33 -15.10
N TRP A 146 -2.78 -4.05 -15.25
CA TRP A 146 -2.26 -3.17 -14.23
C TRP A 146 -3.06 -1.87 -14.17
N VAL A 147 -2.89 -1.11 -13.10
CA VAL A 147 -3.62 0.16 -12.89
C VAL A 147 -3.45 1.13 -14.05
N PHE A 148 -2.25 1.20 -14.62
CA PHE A 148 -1.92 2.11 -15.73
C PHE A 148 -1.63 1.35 -17.03
N GLY A 149 -2.44 0.34 -17.37
CA GLY A 149 -2.36 -0.38 -18.63
C GLY A 149 -1.51 -1.65 -18.56
N ASP A 150 -0.46 -1.77 -19.41
CA ASP A 150 0.24 -3.03 -19.65
C ASP A 150 1.47 -3.25 -18.75
N GLY A 151 1.95 -2.23 -18.04
CA GLY A 151 3.14 -2.27 -17.19
C GLY A 151 2.84 -2.13 -15.72
N PHE A 152 3.51 -2.96 -14.90
CA PHE A 152 3.48 -2.80 -13.44
C PHE A 152 4.08 -1.46 -13.02
N THR A 153 3.41 -0.79 -12.09
CA THR A 153 3.92 0.39 -11.38
C THR A 153 3.84 0.19 -9.86
N LEU A 154 4.47 1.08 -9.09
CA LEU A 154 4.37 1.03 -7.62
C LEU A 154 2.94 1.30 -7.11
N ALA A 155 2.08 1.89 -7.93
CA ALA A 155 0.66 2.05 -7.63
C ALA A 155 -0.05 0.70 -7.51
N ASP A 156 0.35 -0.30 -8.32
CA ASP A 156 -0.18 -1.66 -8.26
C ASP A 156 0.18 -2.34 -6.94
N GLY A 157 1.43 -2.19 -6.49
CA GLY A 157 1.87 -2.69 -5.20
C GLY A 157 1.10 -2.05 -4.04
N TYR A 158 0.77 -0.77 -4.14
CA TYR A 158 0.01 -0.07 -3.11
C TYR A 158 -1.47 -0.47 -3.11
N LEU A 159 -2.10 -0.60 -4.26
CA LEU A 159 -3.46 -1.13 -4.39
C LEU A 159 -3.57 -2.54 -3.81
N ALA A 160 -2.59 -3.40 -4.11
CA ALA A 160 -2.57 -4.78 -3.65
C ALA A 160 -2.64 -4.91 -2.12
N VAL A 161 -2.09 -3.97 -1.35
CA VAL A 161 -2.18 -3.98 0.12
C VAL A 161 -3.65 -3.93 0.57
N PHE A 162 -4.43 -3.01 0.02
CA PHE A 162 -5.83 -2.83 0.43
C PHE A 162 -6.72 -3.95 -0.12
N THR A 163 -6.47 -4.39 -1.35
CA THR A 163 -7.17 -5.52 -1.96
C THR A 163 -6.92 -6.80 -1.15
N ARG A 164 -5.68 -7.01 -0.71
CA ARG A 164 -5.30 -8.10 0.20
C ARG A 164 -6.08 -8.05 1.51
N TRP A 165 -6.17 -6.87 2.16
CA TRP A 165 -6.94 -6.71 3.39
C TRP A 165 -8.42 -7.05 3.20
N ALA A 166 -9.04 -6.53 2.14
CA ALA A 166 -10.45 -6.78 1.85
C ALA A 166 -10.73 -8.23 1.49
N ARG A 167 -9.84 -8.87 0.69
CA ARG A 167 -9.95 -10.29 0.32
C ARG A 167 -9.79 -11.21 1.55
N SER A 168 -8.82 -10.95 2.42
CA SER A 168 -8.66 -11.69 3.69
C SER A 168 -9.85 -11.54 4.63
N ALA A 169 -10.59 -10.45 4.52
CA ALA A 169 -11.82 -10.20 5.29
C ALA A 169 -13.09 -10.68 4.57
N HIS A 170 -12.96 -11.39 3.44
CA HIS A 170 -14.06 -11.91 2.61
C HIS A 170 -15.03 -10.82 2.14
N LEU A 171 -14.53 -9.60 1.87
CA LEU A 171 -15.35 -8.47 1.42
C LEU A 171 -15.42 -8.35 -0.10
N LEU A 172 -14.45 -8.89 -0.85
CA LEU A 172 -14.39 -8.79 -2.30
C LEU A 172 -14.97 -10.07 -2.96
N ASP A 173 -16.24 -10.02 -3.29
CA ASP A 173 -16.87 -11.03 -4.12
C ASP A 173 -16.19 -11.11 -5.49
N SER A 174 -15.76 -12.30 -5.90
CA SER A 174 -14.99 -12.50 -7.13
C SER A 174 -15.80 -12.28 -8.40
N ALA A 175 -17.12 -12.40 -8.34
CA ALA A 175 -17.99 -12.12 -9.48
C ALA A 175 -18.14 -10.60 -9.70
N ARG A 176 -18.22 -9.83 -8.60
CA ARG A 176 -18.34 -8.37 -8.65
C ARG A 176 -16.99 -7.66 -8.87
N PHE A 177 -15.93 -8.16 -8.24
CA PHE A 177 -14.59 -7.54 -8.23
C PHE A 177 -13.57 -8.45 -8.93
N HIS A 178 -13.92 -8.90 -10.13
CA HIS A 178 -13.09 -9.83 -10.90
C HIS A 178 -11.71 -9.24 -11.25
N GLY A 179 -11.67 -7.98 -11.69
CA GLY A 179 -10.43 -7.28 -12.05
C GLY A 179 -9.50 -7.10 -10.86
N LEU A 180 -10.03 -6.65 -9.70
CA LEU A 180 -9.26 -6.47 -8.47
C LEU A 180 -8.68 -7.80 -7.94
N ASN A 181 -9.47 -8.89 -7.97
CA ASN A 181 -8.99 -10.19 -7.55
C ASN A 181 -7.89 -10.71 -8.49
N ALA A 182 -8.08 -10.63 -9.81
CA ALA A 182 -7.08 -11.03 -10.80
C ALA A 182 -5.81 -10.15 -10.73
N HIS A 183 -5.97 -8.85 -10.46
CA HIS A 183 -4.86 -7.93 -10.23
C HIS A 183 -4.04 -8.33 -9.01
N LEU A 184 -4.69 -8.60 -7.86
CA LEU A 184 -4.00 -9.04 -6.64
C LEU A 184 -3.21 -10.32 -6.87
N ASP A 185 -3.81 -11.32 -7.54
CA ASP A 185 -3.13 -12.58 -7.85
C ASP A 185 -1.86 -12.33 -8.68
N ARG A 186 -1.96 -11.44 -9.67
CA ARG A 186 -0.83 -11.06 -10.54
C ARG A 186 0.26 -10.31 -9.76
N VAL A 187 -0.11 -9.40 -8.84
CA VAL A 187 0.86 -8.71 -7.98
C VAL A 187 1.55 -9.70 -7.05
N GLN A 188 0.82 -10.59 -6.39
CA GLN A 188 1.38 -11.57 -5.46
C GLN A 188 2.29 -12.61 -6.15
N ALA A 189 2.07 -12.89 -7.43
CA ALA A 189 2.93 -13.78 -8.23
C ALA A 189 4.29 -13.16 -8.60
N ARG A 190 4.49 -11.85 -8.39
CA ARG A 190 5.78 -11.20 -8.67
C ARG A 190 6.85 -11.67 -7.69
N PRO A 191 8.07 -12.02 -8.18
CA PRO A 191 9.14 -12.52 -7.29
C PRO A 191 9.52 -11.57 -6.16
N ALA A 192 9.56 -10.26 -6.41
CA ALA A 192 9.84 -9.25 -5.38
C ALA A 192 8.75 -9.24 -4.30
N VAL A 193 7.48 -9.27 -4.69
CA VAL A 193 6.35 -9.31 -3.76
C VAL A 193 6.35 -10.58 -2.92
N SER A 194 6.62 -11.74 -3.54
CA SER A 194 6.74 -13.01 -2.81
C SER A 194 7.84 -12.98 -1.75
N ARG A 195 9.00 -12.38 -2.05
CA ARG A 195 10.09 -12.20 -1.06
C ARG A 195 9.66 -11.30 0.10
N VAL A 196 8.99 -10.19 -0.21
CA VAL A 196 8.50 -9.26 0.81
C VAL A 196 7.45 -9.91 1.72
N LEU A 197 6.49 -10.65 1.14
CA LEU A 197 5.50 -11.38 1.93
C LEU A 197 6.17 -12.38 2.87
N ALA A 198 7.14 -13.16 2.37
CA ALA A 198 7.91 -14.09 3.20
C ALA A 198 8.70 -13.37 4.31
N ALA A 199 9.35 -12.24 4.01
CA ALA A 199 10.09 -11.44 4.99
C ALA A 199 9.20 -10.84 6.08
N GLU A 200 7.95 -10.53 5.79
CA GLU A 200 6.96 -10.06 6.77
C GLU A 200 6.18 -11.21 7.44
N GLY A 201 6.47 -12.48 7.13
CA GLY A 201 5.75 -13.64 7.66
C GLY A 201 4.31 -13.75 7.16
N LEU A 202 4.03 -13.28 5.96
CA LEU A 202 2.72 -13.27 5.33
C LEU A 202 2.64 -14.33 4.23
N SER A 203 1.45 -14.93 4.06
CA SER A 203 1.15 -15.80 2.91
C SER A 203 0.41 -15.02 1.84
N ALA A 204 0.42 -15.47 0.60
CA ALA A 204 -0.54 -15.04 -0.41
C ALA A 204 -1.97 -15.35 0.05
N VAL A 205 -2.95 -14.58 -0.36
CA VAL A 205 -4.37 -14.73 0.03
C VAL A 205 -5.23 -14.88 -1.20
#